data_ef4b6f04202ff23ce153ee52eef87993
#
_entry.id   ef4b6f04202ff23ce153ee52eef87993
#
_cell.length_a   1.000
_cell.length_b   1.000
_cell.length_c   1.000
_cell.angle_alpha   90.00
_cell.angle_beta   90.00
_cell.angle_gamma   90.00
#
_symmetry.space_group_name_H-M   'P 1'
#
loop_
_entity.id
_entity.type
_entity.pdbx_description
1 polymer ?
#
loop_
_entity_poly.entity_id
_entity_poly.type
_entity_poly.pdbx_seq_one_letter_code
_entity_poly.pdbx_strand_id
1 'polypeptide(L)'
;MAFERYIRCGQKQLRCGYTTGTCAALAAAGAVQLLLGGQAPATLSMPTPGGWQVQVQPAAVRAGPGWAECAVQKDAGDDPDITNGLLIYARAQKTAAGFAVCGGEGIGRVTKPGLDQPVGEWAINSTPRRMIRESARKISAAFGYSGGLQIIISAPGGEALAQKTFNPQLGIVGGLSILGTSGMVEPMSEAALIESMELELRQARAQSPRLILTPGNYGTDFLAQQGWNALGVPVVKCSNYVGEALDQAAVLDFAEILLVGHMGKLCKLSAGIMNTHSRMADGRAEIFTAQAALAGADAPLCRRLMQAATSDACIEILQQAGLSAPVLQAITQRAGAHAARRAGEERKTGLVVFSRVYGLLGETETAKELLNQWKTT
;
A
#
# COMPACT_ATOMS: atom_id res chain seq x y z
N MET A 1 -20.93 -13.12 -18.19
CA MET A 1 -20.62 -11.77 -18.69
C MET A 1 -19.48 -11.23 -17.84
N ALA A 2 -18.51 -10.56 -18.44
CA ALA A 2 -17.44 -9.90 -17.68
C ALA A 2 -18.06 -8.75 -16.87
N PHE A 3 -17.48 -8.44 -15.72
CA PHE A 3 -17.90 -7.31 -14.91
C PHE A 3 -17.48 -6.01 -15.65
N GLU A 4 -18.46 -5.26 -16.13
CA GLU A 4 -18.24 -4.07 -16.95
C GLU A 4 -18.44 -2.79 -16.15
N ARG A 5 -17.42 -2.40 -15.41
CA ARG A 5 -17.33 -1.09 -14.78
C ARG A 5 -16.01 -0.45 -15.13
N TYR A 6 -16.08 0.82 -15.46
CA TYR A 6 -14.92 1.61 -15.87
C TYR A 6 -14.76 2.83 -14.97
N ILE A 7 -13.51 3.17 -14.68
CA ILE A 7 -13.15 4.43 -14.04
C ILE A 7 -12.24 5.24 -14.97
N ARG A 8 -12.28 6.54 -14.83
CA ARG A 8 -11.40 7.44 -15.59
C ARG A 8 -10.10 7.64 -14.83
N CYS A 9 -8.98 7.20 -15.40
CA CYS A 9 -7.65 7.44 -14.89
C CYS A 9 -6.86 8.32 -15.90
N GLY A 10 -6.80 9.63 -15.64
CA GLY A 10 -6.27 10.61 -16.58
C GLY A 10 -7.11 10.69 -17.86
N GLN A 11 -6.51 10.33 -19.00
CA GLN A 11 -7.18 10.31 -20.31
C GLN A 11 -7.71 8.93 -20.69
N LYS A 12 -7.49 7.90 -19.90
CA LYS A 12 -7.90 6.51 -20.18
C LYS A 12 -9.12 6.13 -19.35
N GLN A 13 -9.97 5.28 -19.92
CA GLN A 13 -10.96 4.52 -19.18
C GLN A 13 -10.37 3.14 -18.89
N LEU A 14 -10.34 2.75 -17.61
CA LEU A 14 -9.82 1.47 -17.17
C LEU A 14 -10.95 0.66 -16.54
N ARG A 15 -11.00 -0.64 -16.87
CA ARG A 15 -12.00 -1.57 -16.35
C ARG A 15 -11.66 -1.96 -14.92
N CYS A 16 -12.61 -1.82 -14.02
CA CYS A 16 -12.52 -2.31 -12.65
C CYS A 16 -12.61 -3.84 -12.60
N GLY A 17 -12.05 -4.39 -11.53
CA GLY A 17 -12.20 -5.78 -11.15
C GLY A 17 -12.87 -5.93 -9.79
N TYR A 18 -12.78 -7.12 -9.19
CA TYR A 18 -13.25 -7.40 -7.83
C TYR A 18 -12.19 -8.12 -7.01
N THR A 19 -12.22 -7.90 -5.69
CA THR A 19 -11.16 -8.35 -4.77
C THR A 19 -11.19 -9.85 -4.50
N THR A 20 -10.11 -10.40 -3.92
CA THR A 20 -10.07 -11.78 -3.40
C THR A 20 -11.15 -12.01 -2.36
N GLY A 21 -11.50 -10.99 -1.55
CA GLY A 21 -12.59 -11.03 -0.58
C GLY A 21 -13.96 -11.23 -1.25
N THR A 22 -14.22 -10.53 -2.35
CA THR A 22 -15.47 -10.70 -3.13
C THR A 22 -15.53 -12.07 -3.77
N CYS A 23 -14.42 -12.57 -4.34
CA CYS A 23 -14.36 -13.94 -4.86
C CYS A 23 -14.68 -14.98 -3.78
N ALA A 24 -14.07 -14.86 -2.60
CA ALA A 24 -14.28 -15.77 -1.49
C ALA A 24 -15.72 -15.76 -0.98
N ALA A 25 -16.35 -14.58 -0.91
CA ALA A 25 -17.74 -14.45 -0.46
C ALA A 25 -18.76 -15.00 -1.48
N LEU A 26 -18.53 -14.76 -2.78
CA LEU A 26 -19.33 -15.36 -3.87
C LEU A 26 -19.17 -16.88 -3.91
N ALA A 27 -17.93 -17.38 -3.81
CA ALA A 27 -17.67 -18.81 -3.75
C ALA A 27 -18.33 -19.47 -2.53
N ALA A 28 -18.30 -18.82 -1.36
CA ALA A 28 -18.97 -19.29 -0.15
C ALA A 28 -20.48 -19.36 -0.33
N ALA A 29 -21.10 -18.33 -0.93
CA ALA A 29 -22.53 -18.35 -1.25
C ALA A 29 -22.87 -19.52 -2.16
N GLY A 30 -22.11 -19.74 -3.23
CA GLY A 30 -22.30 -20.86 -4.16
C GLY A 30 -22.15 -22.23 -3.47
N ALA A 31 -21.14 -22.39 -2.64
CA ALA A 31 -20.89 -23.61 -1.89
C ALA A 31 -22.03 -23.92 -0.89
N VAL A 32 -22.52 -22.91 -0.14
CA VAL A 32 -23.63 -23.09 0.80
C VAL A 32 -24.94 -23.40 0.05
N GLN A 33 -25.18 -22.74 -1.09
CA GLN A 33 -26.37 -23.03 -1.91
C GLN A 33 -26.35 -24.47 -2.44
N LEU A 34 -25.17 -24.92 -2.95
CA LEU A 34 -25.01 -26.31 -3.41
C LEU A 34 -25.17 -27.30 -2.25
N LEU A 35 -24.63 -27.03 -1.07
CA LEU A 35 -24.69 -27.87 0.12
C LEU A 35 -26.10 -28.06 0.64
N LEU A 36 -26.90 -27.01 0.61
CA LEU A 36 -28.27 -27.03 1.19
C LEU A 36 -29.35 -27.37 0.14
N GLY A 37 -29.17 -26.90 -1.09
CA GLY A 37 -30.16 -27.06 -2.17
C GLY A 37 -29.87 -28.20 -3.16
N GLY A 38 -28.66 -28.81 -3.10
CA GLY A 38 -28.26 -29.91 -3.98
C GLY A 38 -27.95 -29.51 -5.43
N GLN A 39 -28.10 -28.24 -5.78
CA GLN A 39 -27.81 -27.71 -7.13
C GLN A 39 -26.93 -26.47 -7.06
N ALA A 40 -25.93 -26.43 -7.93
CA ALA A 40 -25.07 -25.24 -8.07
C ALA A 40 -25.86 -24.11 -8.75
N PRO A 41 -25.71 -22.86 -8.27
CA PRO A 41 -26.29 -21.72 -8.96
C PRO A 41 -25.63 -21.50 -10.31
N ALA A 42 -26.43 -21.21 -11.35
CA ALA A 42 -25.88 -20.83 -12.66
C ALA A 42 -25.12 -19.48 -12.60
N THR A 43 -25.49 -18.63 -11.67
CA THR A 43 -24.93 -17.29 -11.48
C THR A 43 -24.85 -16.97 -9.99
N LEU A 44 -23.71 -16.45 -9.59
CA LEU A 44 -23.47 -15.92 -8.25
C LEU A 44 -23.59 -14.41 -8.29
N SER A 45 -24.29 -13.81 -7.33
CA SER A 45 -24.48 -12.36 -7.30
C SER A 45 -24.50 -11.85 -5.86
N MET A 46 -23.78 -10.74 -5.60
CA MET A 46 -23.77 -10.07 -4.30
C MET A 46 -23.47 -8.58 -4.41
N PRO A 47 -24.00 -7.75 -3.50
CA PRO A 47 -23.54 -6.39 -3.33
C PRO A 47 -22.18 -6.38 -2.64
N THR A 48 -21.30 -5.48 -3.08
CA THR A 48 -20.01 -5.22 -2.40
C THR A 48 -20.16 -4.10 -1.37
N PRO A 49 -19.24 -3.99 -0.39
CA PRO A 49 -19.23 -2.87 0.54
C PRO A 49 -19.15 -1.50 -0.14
N GLY A 50 -18.53 -1.42 -1.32
CA GLY A 50 -18.47 -0.22 -2.16
C GLY A 50 -19.79 0.10 -2.91
N GLY A 51 -20.88 -0.63 -2.62
CA GLY A 51 -22.21 -0.37 -3.19
C GLY A 51 -22.44 -0.92 -4.60
N TRP A 52 -21.56 -1.80 -5.09
CA TRP A 52 -21.67 -2.37 -6.44
C TRP A 52 -22.17 -3.80 -6.42
N GLN A 53 -23.00 -4.12 -7.39
CA GLN A 53 -23.46 -5.48 -7.61
C GLN A 53 -22.46 -6.22 -8.49
N VAL A 54 -21.82 -7.27 -7.95
CA VAL A 54 -20.94 -8.17 -8.72
C VAL A 54 -21.73 -9.42 -9.07
N GLN A 55 -21.65 -9.83 -10.34
CA GLN A 55 -22.32 -11.01 -10.86
C GLN A 55 -21.33 -11.83 -11.68
N VAL A 56 -21.16 -13.11 -11.33
CA VAL A 56 -20.20 -14.02 -12.00
C VAL A 56 -20.81 -15.42 -12.12
N GLN A 57 -20.26 -16.22 -13.03
CA GLN A 57 -20.54 -17.65 -13.08
C GLN A 57 -19.57 -18.41 -12.18
N PRO A 58 -19.97 -19.50 -11.51
CA PRO A 58 -19.02 -20.39 -10.85
C PRO A 58 -17.99 -20.93 -11.84
N ALA A 59 -16.71 -20.89 -11.49
CA ALA A 59 -15.65 -21.46 -12.30
C ALA A 59 -15.50 -22.98 -12.11
N ALA A 60 -15.84 -23.46 -10.91
CA ALA A 60 -15.88 -24.90 -10.59
C ALA A 60 -16.85 -25.14 -9.43
N VAL A 61 -17.46 -26.32 -9.42
CA VAL A 61 -18.32 -26.79 -8.34
C VAL A 61 -18.08 -28.26 -8.09
N ARG A 62 -18.08 -28.66 -6.82
CA ARG A 62 -17.95 -30.05 -6.37
C ARG A 62 -18.75 -30.24 -5.10
N ALA A 63 -19.26 -31.46 -4.91
CA ALA A 63 -19.95 -31.82 -3.68
C ALA A 63 -19.64 -33.27 -3.28
N GLY A 64 -19.72 -33.54 -2.00
CA GLY A 64 -19.60 -34.87 -1.41
C GLY A 64 -20.45 -34.99 -0.15
N PRO A 65 -20.36 -36.13 0.57
CA PRO A 65 -21.12 -36.33 1.78
C PRO A 65 -20.86 -35.27 2.83
N GLY A 66 -21.80 -34.38 3.12
CA GLY A 66 -21.73 -33.35 4.15
C GLY A 66 -20.92 -32.10 3.79
N TRP A 67 -20.44 -31.97 2.57
CA TRP A 67 -19.71 -30.78 2.09
C TRP A 67 -20.04 -30.43 0.65
N ALA A 68 -19.87 -29.17 0.31
CA ALA A 68 -19.88 -28.68 -1.07
C ALA A 68 -18.82 -27.60 -1.26
N GLU A 69 -18.34 -27.42 -2.50
CA GLU A 69 -17.28 -26.50 -2.85
C GLU A 69 -17.65 -25.75 -4.13
N CYS A 70 -17.34 -24.48 -4.15
CA CYS A 70 -17.52 -23.62 -5.31
C CYS A 70 -16.27 -22.77 -5.49
N ALA A 71 -15.93 -22.45 -6.74
CA ALA A 71 -14.81 -21.57 -7.07
C ALA A 71 -15.28 -20.37 -7.88
N VAL A 72 -14.62 -19.23 -7.65
CA VAL A 72 -14.77 -18.01 -8.43
C VAL A 72 -13.39 -17.59 -8.95
N GLN A 73 -13.30 -17.29 -10.25
CA GLN A 73 -12.09 -16.77 -10.85
C GLN A 73 -11.94 -15.29 -10.54
N LYS A 74 -10.78 -14.90 -10.03
CA LYS A 74 -10.42 -13.52 -9.77
C LYS A 74 -10.29 -12.76 -11.10
N ASP A 75 -11.03 -11.67 -11.22
CA ASP A 75 -10.89 -10.70 -12.31
C ASP A 75 -10.44 -9.35 -11.71
N ALA A 76 -9.22 -8.94 -12.03
CA ALA A 76 -8.64 -7.69 -11.55
C ALA A 76 -8.96 -6.50 -12.48
N GLY A 77 -9.69 -6.70 -13.57
CA GLY A 77 -9.88 -5.67 -14.58
C GLY A 77 -8.57 -5.34 -15.30
N ASP A 78 -8.33 -4.05 -15.47
CA ASP A 78 -7.09 -3.55 -16.08
C ASP A 78 -5.99 -3.26 -15.05
N ASP A 79 -6.18 -3.68 -13.79
CA ASP A 79 -5.14 -3.57 -12.76
C ASP A 79 -4.06 -4.66 -12.97
N PRO A 80 -2.76 -4.33 -12.83
CA PRO A 80 -1.66 -5.30 -12.96
C PRO A 80 -1.54 -6.23 -11.73
N ASP A 81 -2.65 -6.63 -11.13
CA ASP A 81 -2.72 -7.51 -9.97
C ASP A 81 -2.24 -8.92 -10.34
N ILE A 82 -1.22 -9.39 -9.65
CA ILE A 82 -0.62 -10.72 -9.86
C ILE A 82 -1.59 -11.88 -9.58
N THR A 83 -2.66 -11.63 -8.82
CA THR A 83 -3.71 -12.60 -8.50
C THR A 83 -4.79 -12.69 -9.58
N ASN A 84 -4.67 -11.92 -10.67
CA ASN A 84 -5.63 -11.98 -11.78
C ASN A 84 -5.69 -13.39 -12.38
N GLY A 85 -6.90 -13.89 -12.59
CA GLY A 85 -7.13 -15.24 -13.13
C GLY A 85 -7.06 -16.38 -12.10
N LEU A 86 -6.63 -16.12 -10.86
CA LEU A 86 -6.56 -17.12 -9.79
C LEU A 86 -7.95 -17.61 -9.40
N LEU A 87 -8.08 -18.91 -9.17
CA LEU A 87 -9.31 -19.51 -8.65
C LEU A 87 -9.32 -19.43 -7.11
N ILE A 88 -10.36 -18.79 -6.57
CA ILE A 88 -10.62 -18.75 -5.14
C ILE A 88 -11.75 -19.72 -4.83
N TYR A 89 -11.46 -20.74 -4.07
CA TYR A 89 -12.38 -21.78 -3.64
C TYR A 89 -12.97 -21.48 -2.27
N ALA A 90 -14.21 -21.84 -2.07
CA ALA A 90 -14.82 -21.95 -0.76
C ALA A 90 -15.48 -23.33 -0.62
N ARG A 91 -15.09 -24.07 0.41
CA ARG A 91 -15.73 -25.31 0.82
C ARG A 91 -16.63 -25.04 2.02
N ALA A 92 -17.91 -25.36 1.91
CA ALA A 92 -18.88 -25.31 2.99
C ALA A 92 -19.10 -26.71 3.56
N GLN A 93 -19.08 -26.82 4.89
CA GLN A 93 -19.35 -28.05 5.63
C GLN A 93 -20.37 -27.79 6.73
N LYS A 94 -21.31 -28.74 6.94
CA LYS A 94 -22.25 -28.68 8.06
C LYS A 94 -21.52 -29.03 9.37
N THR A 95 -21.81 -28.27 10.42
CA THR A 95 -21.31 -28.51 11.79
C THR A 95 -22.49 -28.56 12.76
N ALA A 96 -22.27 -29.08 13.96
CA ALA A 96 -23.32 -29.17 14.96
C ALA A 96 -23.87 -27.79 15.35
N ALA A 97 -23.00 -26.80 15.51
CA ALA A 97 -23.38 -25.42 15.84
C ALA A 97 -22.29 -24.45 15.43
N GLY A 98 -22.63 -23.14 15.38
CA GLY A 98 -21.70 -22.04 15.17
C GLY A 98 -21.41 -21.76 13.70
N PHE A 99 -20.53 -20.74 13.48
CA PHE A 99 -20.07 -20.34 12.16
C PHE A 99 -18.58 -20.02 12.18
N ALA A 100 -17.81 -20.75 11.41
CA ALA A 100 -16.36 -20.54 11.31
C ALA A 100 -15.91 -20.24 9.88
N VAL A 101 -14.92 -19.37 9.72
CA VAL A 101 -14.21 -19.10 8.47
C VAL A 101 -12.73 -19.42 8.69
N CYS A 102 -12.22 -20.36 7.92
CA CYS A 102 -10.86 -20.84 7.99
C CYS A 102 -10.16 -20.65 6.63
N GLY A 103 -8.84 -20.57 6.63
CA GLY A 103 -8.02 -20.72 5.44
C GLY A 103 -7.67 -22.18 5.20
N GLY A 104 -7.44 -22.53 3.96
CA GLY A 104 -6.93 -23.81 3.48
C GLY A 104 -5.68 -23.60 2.62
N GLU A 105 -5.49 -24.46 1.63
CA GLU A 105 -4.35 -24.39 0.71
C GLU A 105 -4.21 -23.00 0.09
N GLY A 106 -2.97 -22.48 0.08
CA GLY A 106 -2.62 -21.21 -0.56
C GLY A 106 -3.11 -19.95 0.17
N ILE A 107 -3.70 -20.07 1.37
CA ILE A 107 -4.06 -18.94 2.23
C ILE A 107 -3.04 -18.81 3.34
N GLY A 108 -2.50 -17.61 3.53
CA GLY A 108 -1.42 -17.33 4.47
C GLY A 108 -1.90 -17.26 5.93
N ARG A 109 -0.92 -17.35 6.82
CA ARG A 109 -1.06 -17.10 8.26
C ARG A 109 -0.36 -15.81 8.64
N VAL A 110 -0.95 -15.08 9.55
CA VAL A 110 -0.38 -13.88 10.15
C VAL A 110 0.70 -14.28 11.16
N THR A 111 1.92 -13.75 11.01
CA THR A 111 3.05 -14.03 11.90
C THR A 111 3.60 -12.79 12.60
N LYS A 112 3.20 -11.59 12.18
CA LYS A 112 3.62 -10.31 12.77
C LYS A 112 2.41 -9.51 13.26
N PRO A 113 2.53 -8.75 14.35
CA PRO A 113 1.47 -7.85 14.82
C PRO A 113 1.28 -6.66 13.85
N GLY A 114 0.16 -5.93 14.00
CA GLY A 114 -0.15 -4.73 13.20
C GLY A 114 -0.98 -5.00 11.95
N LEU A 115 -1.34 -6.25 11.67
CA LEU A 115 -2.30 -6.63 10.63
C LEU A 115 -3.75 -6.62 11.16
N ASP A 116 -4.71 -6.70 10.23
CA ASP A 116 -6.15 -6.75 10.55
C ASP A 116 -6.52 -7.98 11.40
N GLN A 117 -5.82 -9.09 11.21
CA GLN A 117 -6.00 -10.31 12.00
C GLN A 117 -4.86 -10.52 12.99
N PRO A 118 -5.13 -11.09 14.17
CA PRO A 118 -4.10 -11.42 15.16
C PRO A 118 -3.06 -12.40 14.64
N VAL A 119 -1.88 -12.40 15.28
CA VAL A 119 -0.82 -13.39 15.03
C VAL A 119 -1.36 -14.81 15.26
N GLY A 120 -1.07 -15.72 14.34
CA GLY A 120 -1.55 -17.10 14.33
C GLY A 120 -2.85 -17.31 13.54
N GLU A 121 -3.61 -16.25 13.27
CA GLU A 121 -4.85 -16.33 12.50
C GLU A 121 -4.61 -16.43 10.98
N TRP A 122 -5.63 -16.92 10.26
CA TRP A 122 -5.61 -16.92 8.80
C TRP A 122 -5.68 -15.50 8.26
N ALA A 123 -4.90 -15.20 7.25
CA ALA A 123 -4.86 -13.90 6.57
C ALA A 123 -6.14 -13.66 5.72
N ILE A 124 -7.27 -13.73 6.38
CA ILE A 124 -8.60 -13.40 5.84
C ILE A 124 -9.09 -12.19 6.61
N ASN A 125 -9.07 -11.01 5.99
CA ASN A 125 -9.36 -9.76 6.67
C ASN A 125 -10.82 -9.66 7.15
N SER A 126 -11.09 -8.74 8.06
CA SER A 126 -12.38 -8.57 8.74
C SER A 126 -13.53 -8.31 7.76
N THR A 127 -13.32 -7.46 6.74
CA THR A 127 -14.35 -7.20 5.72
C THR A 127 -14.67 -8.45 4.89
N PRO A 128 -13.73 -9.19 4.29
CA PRO A 128 -13.99 -10.50 3.67
C PRO A 128 -14.67 -11.49 4.61
N ARG A 129 -14.23 -11.63 5.85
CA ARG A 129 -14.88 -12.53 6.84
C ARG A 129 -16.35 -12.16 7.05
N ARG A 130 -16.66 -10.87 7.15
CA ARG A 130 -18.04 -10.37 7.25
C ARG A 130 -18.83 -10.69 5.99
N MET A 131 -18.32 -10.40 4.79
CA MET A 131 -18.98 -10.69 3.51
C MET A 131 -19.30 -12.20 3.35
N ILE A 132 -18.34 -13.07 3.68
CA ILE A 132 -18.52 -14.53 3.67
C ILE A 132 -19.64 -14.94 4.63
N ARG A 133 -19.63 -14.40 5.85
CA ARG A 133 -20.63 -14.72 6.88
C ARG A 133 -22.02 -14.25 6.48
N GLU A 134 -22.16 -13.05 5.97
CA GLU A 134 -23.43 -12.46 5.55
C GLU A 134 -24.03 -13.21 4.36
N SER A 135 -23.22 -13.53 3.34
CA SER A 135 -23.68 -14.31 2.19
C SER A 135 -24.12 -15.73 2.57
N ALA A 136 -23.32 -16.42 3.40
CA ALA A 136 -23.67 -17.74 3.90
C ALA A 136 -24.97 -17.72 4.72
N ARG A 137 -25.14 -16.75 5.62
CA ARG A 137 -26.37 -16.58 6.43
C ARG A 137 -27.59 -16.31 5.57
N LYS A 138 -27.47 -15.43 4.56
CA LYS A 138 -28.55 -15.12 3.64
C LYS A 138 -29.02 -16.37 2.91
N ILE A 139 -28.13 -17.21 2.41
CA ILE A 139 -28.46 -18.46 1.74
C ILE A 139 -29.06 -19.47 2.75
N SER A 140 -28.44 -19.64 3.92
CA SER A 140 -28.95 -20.53 4.97
C SER A 140 -30.40 -20.18 5.35
N ALA A 141 -30.71 -18.90 5.53
CA ALA A 141 -32.05 -18.42 5.84
C ALA A 141 -33.05 -18.76 4.71
N ALA A 142 -32.67 -18.63 3.44
CA ALA A 142 -33.50 -18.96 2.29
C ALA A 142 -33.84 -20.46 2.22
N PHE A 143 -32.99 -21.34 2.77
CA PHE A 143 -33.23 -22.79 2.88
C PHE A 143 -33.75 -23.22 4.25
N GLY A 144 -34.10 -22.30 5.16
CA GLY A 144 -34.54 -22.61 6.52
C GLY A 144 -33.50 -23.37 7.35
N TYR A 145 -32.23 -23.27 7.02
CA TYR A 145 -31.16 -23.98 7.72
C TYR A 145 -30.64 -23.17 8.93
N SER A 146 -30.76 -23.77 10.12
CA SER A 146 -30.35 -23.18 11.39
C SER A 146 -29.12 -23.85 12.04
N GLY A 147 -28.55 -24.89 11.40
CA GLY A 147 -27.36 -25.60 11.88
C GLY A 147 -26.07 -24.78 11.70
N GLY A 148 -24.98 -25.30 12.22
CA GLY A 148 -23.66 -24.69 12.08
C GLY A 148 -23.05 -24.88 10.69
N LEU A 149 -22.17 -23.96 10.30
CA LEU A 149 -21.40 -24.02 9.05
C LEU A 149 -19.92 -23.70 9.30
N GLN A 150 -19.04 -24.45 8.65
CA GLN A 150 -17.65 -24.10 8.49
C GLN A 150 -17.37 -23.79 7.02
N ILE A 151 -16.75 -22.64 6.75
CA ILE A 151 -16.33 -22.24 5.41
C ILE A 151 -14.80 -22.24 5.37
N ILE A 152 -14.22 -23.02 4.45
CA ILE A 152 -12.78 -23.09 4.23
C ILE A 152 -12.47 -22.42 2.90
N ILE A 153 -11.66 -21.37 2.92
CA ILE A 153 -11.24 -20.63 1.74
C ILE A 153 -9.88 -21.14 1.28
N SER A 154 -9.74 -21.47 0.01
CA SER A 154 -8.49 -21.94 -0.58
C SER A 154 -8.19 -21.23 -1.90
N ALA A 155 -6.90 -21.13 -2.21
CA ALA A 155 -6.37 -20.55 -3.43
C ALA A 155 -5.19 -21.39 -3.92
N PRO A 156 -5.43 -22.52 -4.59
CA PRO A 156 -4.35 -23.40 -5.09
C PRO A 156 -3.34 -22.62 -5.91
N GLY A 157 -2.04 -22.80 -5.63
CA GLY A 157 -0.95 -22.00 -6.21
C GLY A 157 -0.73 -20.63 -5.52
N GLY A 158 -1.55 -20.27 -4.53
CA GLY A 158 -1.45 -19.01 -3.81
C GLY A 158 -0.16 -18.83 -3.03
N GLU A 159 0.46 -19.92 -2.54
CA GLU A 159 1.75 -19.85 -1.84
C GLU A 159 2.86 -19.33 -2.76
N ALA A 160 2.96 -19.85 -3.98
CA ALA A 160 3.97 -19.42 -4.95
C ALA A 160 3.73 -17.97 -5.42
N LEU A 161 2.46 -17.57 -5.58
CA LEU A 161 2.10 -16.19 -5.92
C LEU A 161 2.39 -15.22 -4.77
N ALA A 162 2.17 -15.62 -3.53
CA ALA A 162 2.40 -14.80 -2.34
C ALA A 162 3.86 -14.30 -2.25
N GLN A 163 4.82 -15.12 -2.69
CA GLN A 163 6.24 -14.72 -2.73
C GLN A 163 6.52 -13.51 -3.62
N LYS A 164 5.65 -13.23 -4.58
CA LYS A 164 5.75 -12.09 -5.50
C LYS A 164 4.91 -10.89 -5.06
N THR A 165 4.27 -10.97 -3.90
CA THR A 165 3.47 -9.90 -3.28
C THR A 165 4.19 -9.29 -2.09
N PHE A 166 3.56 -8.33 -1.43
CA PHE A 166 4.06 -7.77 -0.16
C PHE A 166 3.85 -8.70 1.04
N ASN A 167 3.11 -9.80 0.91
CA ASN A 167 2.77 -10.70 2.03
C ASN A 167 3.98 -11.15 2.87
N PRO A 168 5.11 -11.61 2.30
CA PRO A 168 6.27 -12.01 3.10
C PRO A 168 6.84 -10.86 3.93
N GLN A 169 6.87 -9.65 3.39
CA GLN A 169 7.35 -8.44 4.10
C GLN A 169 6.41 -8.09 5.26
N LEU A 170 5.10 -8.23 5.04
CA LEU A 170 4.06 -8.01 6.04
C LEU A 170 3.97 -9.13 7.09
N GLY A 171 4.75 -10.21 6.95
CA GLY A 171 4.68 -11.35 7.87
C GLY A 171 3.45 -12.22 7.66
N ILE A 172 2.99 -12.34 6.43
CA ILE A 172 1.98 -13.31 6.02
C ILE A 172 2.72 -14.46 5.33
N VAL A 173 2.66 -15.66 5.92
CA VAL A 173 3.46 -16.82 5.51
C VAL A 173 2.55 -17.96 5.05
N GLY A 174 2.99 -18.71 4.04
CA GLY A 174 2.31 -19.91 3.54
C GLY A 174 1.20 -19.64 2.51
N GLY A 175 0.96 -18.39 2.11
CA GLY A 175 -0.03 -18.10 1.09
C GLY A 175 -0.44 -16.65 0.96
N LEU A 176 -1.51 -16.44 0.22
CA LEU A 176 -2.10 -15.13 -0.05
C LEU A 176 -2.99 -14.64 1.09
N SER A 177 -3.22 -13.32 1.10
CA SER A 177 -4.27 -12.70 1.90
C SER A 177 -5.59 -12.67 1.13
N ILE A 178 -6.69 -12.87 1.85
CA ILE A 178 -8.05 -12.59 1.37
C ILE A 178 -8.43 -11.22 1.89
N LEU A 179 -8.44 -10.21 1.01
CA LEU A 179 -8.57 -8.80 1.36
C LEU A 179 -9.52 -8.04 0.41
N GLY A 180 -9.78 -6.79 0.75
CA GLY A 180 -10.56 -5.83 -0.02
C GLY A 180 -11.63 -5.17 0.84
N THR A 181 -11.48 -3.87 1.08
CA THR A 181 -12.37 -3.06 1.92
C THR A 181 -13.66 -2.67 1.18
N SER A 182 -13.53 -2.26 -0.09
CA SER A 182 -14.66 -1.92 -0.96
C SER A 182 -15.27 -3.12 -1.69
N GLY A 183 -14.55 -4.26 -1.76
CA GLY A 183 -14.88 -5.41 -2.57
C GLY A 183 -14.52 -5.28 -4.05
N MET A 184 -14.06 -4.10 -4.48
CA MET A 184 -13.71 -3.77 -5.85
C MET A 184 -12.21 -3.53 -6.00
N VAL A 185 -11.68 -3.81 -7.20
CA VAL A 185 -10.34 -3.39 -7.64
C VAL A 185 -10.51 -2.24 -8.62
N GLU A 186 -10.05 -1.07 -8.21
CA GLU A 186 -9.95 0.09 -9.08
C GLU A 186 -8.51 0.16 -9.63
N PRO A 187 -8.32 0.01 -10.96
CA PRO A 187 -6.98 -0.03 -11.54
C PRO A 187 -6.18 1.24 -11.24
N MET A 188 -4.90 1.07 -10.87
CA MET A 188 -3.99 2.16 -10.52
C MET A 188 -4.52 3.06 -9.39
N SER A 189 -5.23 2.49 -8.43
CA SER A 189 -5.82 3.21 -7.30
C SER A 189 -4.74 3.81 -6.39
N GLU A 190 -4.71 5.13 -6.29
CA GLU A 190 -3.88 5.85 -5.32
C GLU A 190 -4.28 5.48 -3.88
N ALA A 191 -5.58 5.31 -3.64
CA ALA A 191 -6.09 4.90 -2.33
C ALA A 191 -5.56 3.53 -1.90
N ALA A 192 -5.45 2.55 -2.83
CA ALA A 192 -4.89 1.23 -2.51
C ALA A 192 -3.40 1.30 -2.16
N LEU A 193 -2.63 2.18 -2.82
CA LEU A 193 -1.21 2.42 -2.50
C LEU A 193 -1.06 3.07 -1.11
N ILE A 194 -1.91 4.04 -0.79
CA ILE A 194 -1.93 4.70 0.52
C ILE A 194 -2.32 3.69 1.61
N GLU A 195 -3.36 2.88 1.40
CA GLU A 195 -3.79 1.84 2.35
C GLU A 195 -2.68 0.81 2.64
N SER A 196 -1.93 0.42 1.59
CA SER A 196 -0.77 -0.47 1.74
C SER A 196 0.34 0.19 2.57
N MET A 197 0.64 1.46 2.32
CA MET A 197 1.62 2.23 3.08
C MET A 197 1.18 2.40 4.54
N GLU A 198 -0.09 2.68 4.81
CA GLU A 198 -0.63 2.77 6.17
C GLU A 198 -0.47 1.45 6.94
N LEU A 199 -0.63 0.32 6.27
CA LEU A 199 -0.42 -0.99 6.87
C LEU A 199 1.05 -1.20 7.26
N GLU A 200 1.99 -0.83 6.36
CA GLU A 200 3.43 -0.87 6.66
C GLU A 200 3.79 0.06 7.84
N LEU A 201 3.20 1.25 7.91
CA LEU A 201 3.40 2.20 9.01
C LEU A 201 2.90 1.63 10.34
N ARG A 202 1.73 0.99 10.39
CA ARG A 202 1.21 0.33 11.62
C ARG A 202 2.15 -0.78 12.09
N GLN A 203 2.68 -1.58 11.17
CA GLN A 203 3.65 -2.61 11.50
C GLN A 203 4.98 -2.03 12.00
N ALA A 204 5.46 -0.98 11.36
CA ALA A 204 6.66 -0.26 11.80
C ALA A 204 6.47 0.31 13.21
N ARG A 205 5.30 0.91 13.49
CA ARG A 205 5.01 1.46 14.83
C ARG A 205 4.91 0.41 15.92
N ALA A 206 4.39 -0.77 15.60
CA ALA A 206 4.38 -1.90 16.56
C ALA A 206 5.79 -2.38 16.94
N GLN A 207 6.80 -2.06 16.14
CA GLN A 207 8.20 -2.43 16.39
C GLN A 207 9.00 -1.30 17.03
N SER A 208 8.72 -0.04 16.69
CA SER A 208 9.54 1.10 17.11
C SER A 208 8.74 2.41 17.11
N PRO A 209 9.00 3.33 18.05
CA PRO A 209 8.53 4.72 17.96
C PRO A 209 9.35 5.56 16.96
N ARG A 210 10.40 5.00 16.37
CA ARG A 210 11.28 5.61 15.37
C ARG A 210 10.91 5.14 13.99
N LEU A 211 11.04 6.01 12.98
CA LEU A 211 10.66 5.72 11.60
C LEU A 211 11.61 6.36 10.61
N ILE A 212 12.00 5.62 9.58
CA ILE A 212 12.60 6.18 8.37
C ILE A 212 11.58 6.12 7.25
N LEU A 213 11.28 7.27 6.64
CA LEU A 213 10.45 7.38 5.44
C LEU A 213 11.32 7.60 4.20
N THR A 214 11.01 6.92 3.10
CA THR A 214 11.68 7.18 1.82
C THR A 214 10.72 7.11 0.62
N PRO A 215 10.84 8.05 -0.34
CA PRO A 215 10.00 8.06 -1.54
C PRO A 215 10.33 6.99 -2.59
N GLY A 216 10.94 5.87 -2.21
CA GLY A 216 11.16 4.74 -3.12
C GLY A 216 12.55 4.12 -3.04
N ASN A 217 12.87 3.26 -4.02
CA ASN A 217 14.06 2.40 -3.98
C ASN A 217 15.39 3.15 -3.89
N TYR A 218 15.53 4.30 -4.56
CA TYR A 218 16.75 5.11 -4.44
C TYR A 218 17.10 5.51 -3.01
N GLY A 219 16.06 5.72 -2.18
CA GLY A 219 16.27 6.00 -0.76
C GLY A 219 16.75 4.77 0.00
N THR A 220 16.18 3.60 -0.26
CA THR A 220 16.66 2.35 0.37
C THR A 220 18.07 2.00 -0.04
N ASP A 221 18.44 2.23 -1.31
CA ASP A 221 19.81 2.05 -1.81
C ASP A 221 20.78 3.01 -1.11
N PHE A 222 20.39 4.28 -0.96
CA PHE A 222 21.20 5.28 -0.25
C PHE A 222 21.37 4.93 1.24
N LEU A 223 20.28 4.50 1.92
CA LEU A 223 20.36 4.03 3.31
C LEU A 223 21.37 2.88 3.46
N ALA A 224 21.36 1.92 2.53
CA ALA A 224 22.29 0.80 2.52
C ALA A 224 23.75 1.27 2.30
N GLN A 225 23.97 2.19 1.36
CA GLN A 225 25.29 2.77 1.09
C GLN A 225 25.87 3.52 2.32
N GLN A 226 25.01 4.19 3.10
CA GLN A 226 25.41 4.88 4.33
C GLN A 226 25.51 3.95 5.56
N GLY A 227 25.14 2.67 5.42
CA GLY A 227 25.06 1.74 6.55
C GLY A 227 23.89 2.01 7.51
N TRP A 228 22.95 2.88 7.12
CA TRP A 228 21.84 3.30 7.98
C TRP A 228 20.70 2.26 8.07
N ASN A 229 20.69 1.28 7.21
CA ASN A 229 19.84 0.10 7.32
C ASN A 229 20.15 -0.77 8.56
N ALA A 230 21.36 -0.62 9.12
CA ALA A 230 21.79 -1.32 10.34
C ALA A 230 21.37 -0.62 11.65
N LEU A 231 20.71 0.55 11.58
CA LEU A 231 20.26 1.30 12.76
C LEU A 231 19.10 0.63 13.52
N GLY A 232 18.53 -0.47 13.01
CA GLY A 232 17.40 -1.14 13.65
C GLY A 232 16.09 -0.34 13.62
N VAL A 233 16.05 0.76 12.87
CA VAL A 233 14.85 1.60 12.70
C VAL A 233 14.06 1.13 11.48
N PRO A 234 12.73 0.89 11.59
CA PRO A 234 11.90 0.51 10.47
C PRO A 234 11.95 1.52 9.33
N VAL A 235 12.01 1.02 8.10
CA VAL A 235 12.01 1.83 6.87
C VAL A 235 10.72 1.57 6.11
N VAL A 236 9.94 2.63 5.85
CA VAL A 236 8.70 2.55 5.08
C VAL A 236 8.80 3.37 3.81
N LYS A 237 8.36 2.80 2.69
CA LYS A 237 8.35 3.47 1.39
C LYS A 237 7.04 4.24 1.20
N CYS A 238 7.15 5.58 1.13
CA CYS A 238 5.98 6.44 0.95
C CYS A 238 5.67 6.82 -0.52
N SER A 239 6.40 6.28 -1.49
CA SER A 239 6.24 6.59 -2.92
C SER A 239 6.26 8.11 -3.20
N ASN A 240 5.17 8.65 -3.71
CA ASN A 240 4.98 10.09 -3.92
C ASN A 240 4.11 10.74 -2.82
N TYR A 241 3.56 9.93 -1.91
CA TYR A 241 2.56 10.33 -0.90
C TYR A 241 3.24 10.71 0.42
N VAL A 242 4.19 11.67 0.35
CA VAL A 242 4.97 12.09 1.52
C VAL A 242 4.06 12.74 2.57
N GLY A 243 3.07 13.54 2.13
CA GLY A 243 2.13 14.18 3.03
C GLY A 243 1.29 13.17 3.81
N GLU A 244 0.69 12.23 3.10
CA GLU A 244 -0.13 11.15 3.66
C GLU A 244 0.69 10.27 4.62
N ALA A 245 1.97 9.99 4.27
CA ALA A 245 2.87 9.24 5.14
C ALA A 245 3.17 9.97 6.45
N LEU A 246 3.39 11.29 6.41
CA LEU A 246 3.63 12.12 7.59
C LEU A 246 2.36 12.23 8.46
N ASP A 247 1.18 12.41 7.83
CA ASP A 247 -0.09 12.43 8.54
C ASP A 247 -0.35 11.12 9.28
N GLN A 248 -0.15 9.98 8.61
CA GLN A 248 -0.31 8.66 9.23
C GLN A 248 0.73 8.39 10.31
N ALA A 249 1.98 8.82 10.11
CA ALA A 249 3.00 8.73 11.14
C ALA A 249 2.63 9.54 12.39
N ALA A 250 1.96 10.69 12.19
CA ALA A 250 1.43 11.51 13.29
C ALA A 250 0.27 10.79 14.01
N VAL A 251 -0.70 10.25 13.27
CA VAL A 251 -1.85 9.52 13.84
C VAL A 251 -1.39 8.28 14.61
N LEU A 252 -0.35 7.61 14.15
CA LEU A 252 0.24 6.43 14.80
C LEU A 252 1.21 6.76 15.93
N ASP A 253 1.41 8.04 16.23
CA ASP A 253 2.26 8.53 17.32
C ASP A 253 3.73 8.07 17.22
N PHE A 254 4.34 8.21 16.05
CA PHE A 254 5.79 8.11 15.94
C PHE A 254 6.45 9.32 16.59
N ALA A 255 7.44 9.10 17.46
CA ALA A 255 8.15 10.16 18.17
C ALA A 255 9.26 10.79 17.31
N GLU A 256 9.93 9.97 16.49
CA GLU A 256 11.10 10.35 15.71
C GLU A 256 10.94 9.88 14.25
N ILE A 257 11.01 10.83 13.32
CA ILE A 257 10.82 10.57 11.88
C ILE A 257 12.04 11.11 11.12
N LEU A 258 12.67 10.27 10.30
CA LEU A 258 13.71 10.66 9.37
C LEU A 258 13.23 10.47 7.94
N LEU A 259 13.05 11.56 7.21
CA LEU A 259 12.70 11.51 5.79
C LEU A 259 13.99 11.54 4.95
N VAL A 260 14.25 10.49 4.18
CA VAL A 260 15.45 10.34 3.33
C VAL A 260 15.03 10.19 1.87
N GLY A 261 15.48 11.08 1.00
CA GLY A 261 15.09 10.99 -0.40
C GLY A 261 15.94 11.79 -1.39
N HIS A 262 15.73 11.44 -2.66
CA HIS A 262 16.42 12.10 -3.77
C HIS A 262 15.96 13.55 -3.94
N MET A 263 16.91 14.46 -4.24
CA MET A 263 16.66 15.89 -4.43
C MET A 263 15.51 16.17 -5.41
N GLY A 264 15.41 15.42 -6.50
CA GLY A 264 14.36 15.59 -7.50
C GLY A 264 12.92 15.40 -6.99
N LYS A 265 12.74 14.71 -5.85
CA LYS A 265 11.46 14.60 -5.15
C LYS A 265 11.38 15.57 -3.96
N LEU A 266 12.36 15.55 -3.08
CA LEU A 266 12.27 16.26 -1.81
C LEU A 266 12.43 17.78 -1.94
N CYS A 267 13.06 18.31 -3.01
CA CYS A 267 13.06 19.75 -3.24
C CYS A 267 11.64 20.34 -3.32
N LYS A 268 10.66 19.59 -3.80
CA LYS A 268 9.28 20.01 -3.92
C LYS A 268 8.64 20.35 -2.56
N LEU A 269 9.06 19.65 -1.51
CA LEU A 269 8.60 19.91 -0.15
C LEU A 269 8.98 21.32 0.32
N SER A 270 10.07 21.91 -0.21
CA SER A 270 10.47 23.28 0.13
C SER A 270 9.46 24.34 -0.32
N ALA A 271 8.59 23.99 -1.25
CA ALA A 271 7.42 24.79 -1.69
C ALA A 271 6.10 24.27 -1.12
N GLY A 272 6.12 23.34 -0.14
CA GLY A 272 4.92 22.76 0.46
C GLY A 272 4.22 21.70 -0.39
N ILE A 273 4.83 21.26 -1.50
CA ILE A 273 4.27 20.23 -2.39
C ILE A 273 4.52 18.84 -1.77
N MET A 274 3.51 18.27 -1.12
CA MET A 274 3.62 17.04 -0.35
C MET A 274 3.37 15.77 -1.17
N ASN A 275 2.64 15.85 -2.29
CA ASN A 275 2.61 14.79 -3.29
C ASN A 275 3.67 15.08 -4.36
N THR A 276 4.74 14.29 -4.37
CA THR A 276 5.93 14.55 -5.20
C THR A 276 5.80 14.06 -6.65
N HIS A 277 4.63 13.50 -7.04
CA HIS A 277 4.39 13.06 -8.42
C HIS A 277 4.39 14.25 -9.38
N SER A 278 5.08 14.12 -10.53
CA SER A 278 5.20 15.21 -11.51
C SER A 278 3.87 15.63 -12.14
N ARG A 279 2.85 14.74 -12.18
CA ARG A 279 1.50 15.09 -12.60
C ARG A 279 0.78 16.06 -11.67
N MET A 280 1.12 16.04 -10.38
CA MET A 280 0.50 16.93 -9.39
C MET A 280 1.14 18.31 -9.43
N ALA A 281 2.44 18.36 -9.37
CA ALA A 281 3.23 19.58 -9.56
C ALA A 281 4.69 19.22 -9.88
N ASP A 282 5.33 19.96 -10.76
CA ASP A 282 6.78 19.84 -10.94
C ASP A 282 7.50 20.87 -10.07
N GLY A 283 7.49 22.13 -10.38
CA GLY A 283 8.02 23.24 -9.58
C GLY A 283 9.53 23.18 -9.27
N ARG A 284 10.27 22.20 -9.78
CA ARG A 284 11.72 22.04 -9.47
C ARG A 284 12.54 23.21 -9.94
N ALA A 285 12.39 23.61 -11.20
CA ALA A 285 13.13 24.71 -11.79
C ALA A 285 12.86 26.02 -11.06
N GLU A 286 11.60 26.29 -10.72
CA GLU A 286 11.15 27.46 -9.97
C GLU A 286 11.76 27.48 -8.56
N ILE A 287 11.76 26.35 -7.86
CA ILE A 287 12.34 26.22 -6.51
C ILE A 287 13.84 26.51 -6.54
N PHE A 288 14.57 25.87 -7.44
CA PHE A 288 16.02 26.10 -7.56
C PHE A 288 16.31 27.54 -7.95
N THR A 289 15.57 28.11 -8.91
CA THR A 289 15.75 29.49 -9.37
C THR A 289 15.45 30.50 -8.25
N ALA A 290 14.35 30.30 -7.51
CA ALA A 290 14.00 31.20 -6.41
C ALA A 290 15.09 31.20 -5.30
N GLN A 291 15.58 30.01 -4.91
CA GLN A 291 16.63 29.94 -3.89
C GLN A 291 17.99 30.46 -4.42
N ALA A 292 18.27 30.25 -5.70
CA ALA A 292 19.48 30.83 -6.33
C ALA A 292 19.44 32.36 -6.37
N ALA A 293 18.31 32.93 -6.73
CA ALA A 293 18.11 34.39 -6.73
C ALA A 293 18.32 34.98 -5.33
N LEU A 294 17.79 34.33 -4.29
CA LEU A 294 18.02 34.74 -2.89
C LEU A 294 19.47 34.58 -2.47
N ALA A 295 20.24 33.68 -3.07
CA ALA A 295 21.66 33.47 -2.87
C ALA A 295 22.55 34.41 -3.71
N GLY A 296 21.95 35.32 -4.49
CA GLY A 296 22.64 36.30 -5.29
C GLY A 296 22.87 35.93 -6.78
N ALA A 297 22.15 34.94 -7.30
CA ALA A 297 22.20 34.58 -8.72
C ALA A 297 21.69 35.73 -9.58
N ASP A 298 22.40 36.02 -10.67
CA ASP A 298 21.96 37.00 -11.67
C ASP A 298 20.86 36.46 -12.58
N ALA A 299 20.24 37.34 -13.38
CA ALA A 299 19.17 36.98 -14.28
C ALA A 299 19.56 35.94 -15.38
N PRO A 300 20.78 35.97 -15.96
CA PRO A 300 21.29 34.93 -16.84
C PRO A 300 21.33 33.55 -16.18
N LEU A 301 21.85 33.44 -14.96
CA LEU A 301 21.92 32.18 -14.20
C LEU A 301 20.51 31.65 -13.85
N CYS A 302 19.60 32.53 -13.42
CA CYS A 302 18.22 32.19 -13.17
C CYS A 302 17.52 31.63 -14.42
N ARG A 303 17.75 32.22 -15.60
CA ARG A 303 17.21 31.70 -16.87
C ARG A 303 17.75 30.30 -17.21
N ARG A 304 19.04 30.04 -16.95
CA ARG A 304 19.64 28.72 -17.14
C ARG A 304 18.98 27.67 -16.22
N LEU A 305 18.75 28.01 -14.97
CA LEU A 305 18.08 27.12 -13.99
C LEU A 305 16.64 26.81 -14.40
N MET A 306 15.88 27.80 -14.89
CA MET A 306 14.51 27.61 -15.39
C MET A 306 14.43 26.69 -16.63
N GLN A 307 15.51 26.56 -17.38
CA GLN A 307 15.59 25.68 -18.57
C GLN A 307 16.14 24.29 -18.23
N ALA A 308 16.59 24.06 -16.99
CA ALA A 308 17.16 22.79 -16.58
C ALA A 308 16.09 21.68 -16.50
N ALA A 309 16.35 20.56 -17.18
CA ALA A 309 15.39 19.45 -17.24
C ALA A 309 15.32 18.63 -15.94
N THR A 310 16.37 18.63 -15.14
CA THR A 310 16.48 17.78 -13.94
C THR A 310 17.07 18.55 -12.75
N SER A 311 16.87 18.05 -11.54
CA SER A 311 17.51 18.58 -10.34
C SER A 311 19.05 18.48 -10.41
N ASP A 312 19.58 17.42 -11.02
CA ASP A 312 21.03 17.24 -11.14
C ASP A 312 21.63 18.26 -12.11
N ALA A 313 20.92 18.61 -13.19
CA ALA A 313 21.31 19.72 -14.08
C ALA A 313 21.29 21.08 -13.35
N CYS A 314 20.28 21.32 -12.49
CA CYS A 314 20.27 22.51 -11.64
C CYS A 314 21.48 22.55 -10.70
N ILE A 315 21.84 21.42 -10.08
CA ILE A 315 22.99 21.32 -9.19
C ILE A 315 24.28 21.62 -9.95
N GLU A 316 24.46 21.05 -11.14
CA GLU A 316 25.63 21.31 -11.99
C GLU A 316 25.77 22.78 -12.33
N ILE A 317 24.70 23.45 -12.76
CA ILE A 317 24.67 24.89 -13.05
C ILE A 317 25.09 25.71 -11.82
N LEU A 318 24.57 25.34 -10.64
CA LEU A 318 24.88 26.00 -9.37
C LEU A 318 26.33 25.77 -8.92
N GLN A 319 26.90 24.58 -9.16
CA GLN A 319 28.31 24.30 -8.87
C GLN A 319 29.24 25.17 -9.72
N GLN A 320 28.93 25.29 -11.03
CA GLN A 320 29.69 26.16 -11.93
C GLN A 320 29.65 27.65 -11.51
N ALA A 321 28.55 28.06 -10.87
CA ALA A 321 28.36 29.43 -10.36
C ALA A 321 28.85 29.63 -8.91
N GLY A 322 29.35 28.59 -8.23
CA GLY A 322 29.76 28.67 -6.82
C GLY A 322 28.61 28.84 -5.82
N LEU A 323 27.36 28.61 -6.22
CA LEU A 323 26.17 28.85 -5.41
C LEU A 323 25.51 27.56 -4.91
N SER A 324 26.08 26.37 -5.17
CA SER A 324 25.40 25.10 -4.87
C SER A 324 25.19 24.93 -3.35
N ALA A 325 26.18 25.20 -2.51
CA ALA A 325 26.06 24.99 -1.06
C ALA A 325 24.93 25.82 -0.42
N PRO A 326 24.88 27.15 -0.57
CA PRO A 326 23.80 27.96 0.04
C PRO A 326 22.41 27.61 -0.50
N VAL A 327 22.28 27.31 -1.81
CA VAL A 327 21.00 26.97 -2.42
C VAL A 327 20.49 25.61 -1.93
N LEU A 328 21.34 24.58 -1.92
CA LEU A 328 20.96 23.25 -1.47
C LEU A 328 20.63 23.22 0.02
N GLN A 329 21.39 23.98 0.83
CA GLN A 329 21.08 24.14 2.25
C GLN A 329 19.72 24.82 2.45
N ALA A 330 19.43 25.90 1.74
CA ALA A 330 18.16 26.61 1.84
C ALA A 330 16.98 25.71 1.44
N ILE A 331 17.09 24.95 0.33
CA ILE A 331 16.09 23.98 -0.10
C ILE A 331 15.88 22.91 0.98
N THR A 332 16.95 22.36 1.52
CA THR A 332 16.91 21.29 2.53
C THR A 332 16.22 21.78 3.81
N GLN A 333 16.60 22.95 4.32
CA GLN A 333 16.00 23.51 5.55
C GLN A 333 14.52 23.83 5.37
N ARG A 334 14.12 24.44 4.24
CA ARG A 334 12.71 24.71 3.94
C ARG A 334 11.89 23.43 3.79
N ALA A 335 12.43 22.43 3.10
CA ALA A 335 11.77 21.13 2.95
C ALA A 335 11.59 20.44 4.30
N GLY A 336 12.62 20.47 5.16
CA GLY A 336 12.55 19.95 6.53
C GLY A 336 11.51 20.67 7.39
N ALA A 337 11.45 22.00 7.32
CA ALA A 337 10.45 22.79 8.05
C ALA A 337 9.00 22.45 7.61
N HIS A 338 8.75 22.26 6.32
CA HIS A 338 7.44 21.82 5.83
C HIS A 338 7.11 20.40 6.27
N ALA A 339 8.09 19.48 6.24
CA ALA A 339 7.89 18.10 6.70
C ALA A 339 7.59 18.06 8.22
N ALA A 340 8.35 18.79 9.03
CA ALA A 340 8.16 18.87 10.48
C ALA A 340 6.79 19.46 10.83
N ARG A 341 6.37 20.55 10.19
CA ARG A 341 5.04 21.13 10.38
C ARG A 341 3.92 20.15 10.03
N ARG A 342 4.09 19.37 8.97
CA ARG A 342 3.08 18.38 8.56
C ARG A 342 3.01 17.20 9.53
N ALA A 343 4.14 16.73 10.05
CA ALA A 343 4.19 15.65 11.03
C ALA A 343 3.69 16.06 12.43
N GLY A 344 3.64 17.37 12.71
CA GLY A 344 3.36 17.94 14.04
C GLY A 344 4.65 18.34 14.76
N GLU A 345 4.66 19.56 15.30
CA GLU A 345 5.87 20.20 15.89
C GLU A 345 6.37 19.48 17.15
N GLU A 346 5.55 18.68 17.78
CA GLU A 346 5.90 17.84 18.93
C GLU A 346 6.79 16.63 18.58
N ARG A 347 6.94 16.33 17.27
CA ARG A 347 7.72 15.19 16.77
C ARG A 347 9.06 15.63 16.23
N LYS A 348 10.11 14.89 16.58
CA LYS A 348 11.42 15.11 15.98
C LYS A 348 11.44 14.63 14.53
N THR A 349 11.29 15.57 13.59
CA THR A 349 11.28 15.26 12.15
C THR A 349 12.53 15.82 11.48
N GLY A 350 13.42 14.91 11.05
CA GLY A 350 14.64 15.21 10.29
C GLY A 350 14.46 14.93 8.80
N LEU A 351 15.25 15.61 7.96
CA LEU A 351 15.24 15.42 6.52
C LEU A 351 16.66 15.33 5.97
N VAL A 352 16.89 14.32 5.13
CA VAL A 352 18.15 14.08 4.39
C VAL A 352 17.87 14.07 2.91
N VAL A 353 18.64 14.84 2.16
CA VAL A 353 18.51 14.94 0.70
C VAL A 353 19.79 14.47 0.02
N PHE A 354 19.66 13.66 -1.01
CA PHE A 354 20.78 13.15 -1.78
C PHE A 354 20.54 13.21 -3.29
N SER A 355 21.59 13.05 -4.07
CA SER A 355 21.58 12.73 -5.50
C SER A 355 22.33 11.42 -5.74
N ARG A 356 21.97 10.71 -6.79
CA ARG A 356 22.74 9.52 -7.23
C ARG A 356 24.09 9.90 -7.84
N VAL A 357 24.22 11.12 -8.36
CA VAL A 357 25.43 11.65 -8.99
C VAL A 357 26.35 12.29 -7.96
N TYR A 358 25.76 13.08 -7.04
CA TYR A 358 26.53 13.95 -6.14
C TYR A 358 26.55 13.46 -4.68
N GLY A 359 25.94 12.31 -4.38
CA GLY A 359 25.87 11.78 -3.02
C GLY A 359 24.99 12.59 -2.08
N LEU A 360 25.39 12.71 -0.82
CA LEU A 360 24.70 13.52 0.18
C LEU A 360 24.77 15.01 -0.20
N LEU A 361 23.61 15.66 -0.28
CA LEU A 361 23.47 17.07 -0.68
C LEU A 361 23.13 17.99 0.48
N GLY A 362 22.47 17.49 1.48
CA GLY A 362 22.06 18.26 2.64
C GLY A 362 21.28 17.45 3.65
N GLU A 363 21.34 17.91 4.90
CA GLU A 363 20.60 17.35 6.02
C GLU A 363 20.18 18.48 6.98
N THR A 364 19.04 18.32 7.61
CA THR A 364 18.61 19.24 8.69
C THR A 364 19.37 18.93 9.97
N GLU A 365 19.43 19.89 10.90
CA GLU A 365 20.09 19.66 12.18
C GLU A 365 19.43 18.52 12.96
N THR A 366 18.09 18.47 12.97
CA THR A 366 17.33 17.36 13.56
C THR A 366 17.71 16.01 12.95
N ALA A 367 18.00 15.94 11.64
CA ALA A 367 18.42 14.68 11.01
C ALA A 367 19.77 14.21 11.54
N LYS A 368 20.75 15.14 11.73
CA LYS A 368 22.04 14.82 12.33
C LYS A 368 21.92 14.32 13.75
N GLU A 369 21.09 15.00 14.56
CA GLU A 369 20.81 14.59 15.94
C GLU A 369 20.21 13.18 15.99
N LEU A 370 19.17 12.89 15.19
CA LEU A 370 18.55 11.58 15.13
C LEU A 370 19.53 10.48 14.72
N LEU A 371 20.30 10.72 13.65
CA LEU A 371 21.28 9.75 13.15
C LEU A 371 22.38 9.47 14.19
N ASN A 372 22.86 10.50 14.90
CA ASN A 372 23.85 10.33 15.96
C ASN A 372 23.26 9.55 17.14
N GLN A 373 22.06 9.88 17.58
CA GLN A 373 21.37 9.19 18.66
C GLN A 373 21.13 7.71 18.32
N TRP A 374 20.66 7.40 17.09
CA TRP A 374 20.35 6.05 16.67
C TRP A 374 21.59 5.16 16.47
N LYS A 375 22.76 5.72 16.19
CA LYS A 375 24.04 4.99 16.11
C LYS A 375 24.56 4.55 17.47
N THR A 376 24.14 5.19 18.55
CA THR A 376 24.62 4.93 19.91
C THR A 376 23.67 4.06 20.73
N THR A 377 22.53 3.70 20.18
CA THR A 377 21.50 2.85 20.83
C THR A 377 21.52 1.45 20.27
#